data_7ef9a45761c1b5be505f02dc2cbc53f9
#
_entry.id   7ef9a45761c1b5be505f02dc2cbc53f9
#
_cell.length_a   1.000
_cell.length_b   1.000
_cell.length_c   1.000
_cell.angle_alpha   90.00
_cell.angle_beta   90.00
_cell.angle_gamma   90.00
#
_symmetry.space_group_name_H-M   'P 1'
#
loop_
_entity.id
_entity.type
_entity.pdbx_description
1 polymer ?
#
loop_
_entity_poly.entity_id
_entity_poly.type
_entity_poly.pdbx_seq_one_letter_code
_entity_poly.pdbx_strand_id
1 'polypeptide(L)'
;NAMADTSVEIKTDKIPAYLKLTKITVNDNEIKANSDGKYIFTMPKNDVTVDADFEFMLEKDSYDNYIVSTDEELLILSKAVNDGYEAGNVVLTADVTASTENGFEPIGTNDNPYKGNFNGKGHTVTLDITSGTKYNSTVATGLFGITSDAYIGNLVIKGSVDGGDDTSSYTGALVGIMKSKRDLYNVYSEVSVSGSGFVGGFIGYAQGGVTFRNAVNNGTVVQKNTADDKKSVGTFVGIGNYNYDTAYYNSEKNSGVFCAGYDNDENKVTTNIGSDIAKTTEELFSDSTMDALNVNAQRREYMYWDFVTKNEIQTAKIVEKCPVPVYEIYHIYDEDIIQTSADYSRAGKTIEVEVDLYNDYSNLINSVKEIKVTDSKGKSIKVTKTSDNTYEFTMPKSQVNIQAICDYNLTTDSEGVYYISDIDDLVAFARIVEAGQTDANAKVVAKSINYRDYSGYWAYSNVGLIGKNAPYTGT
;
A
#
# COMPACT_ATOMS: atom_id res chain seq x y z
N ASN A 1 26.65 -47.10 15.21
CA ASN A 1 26.41 -48.50 15.61
C ASN A 1 26.77 -48.65 17.09
N ALA A 2 25.91 -49.32 17.90
CA ALA A 2 26.14 -49.63 19.29
C ALA A 2 25.97 -51.16 19.51
N MET A 3 26.69 -51.71 20.47
CA MET A 3 26.52 -53.13 20.81
C MET A 3 25.25 -53.31 21.67
N ALA A 4 24.61 -54.45 21.57
CA ALA A 4 23.48 -54.81 22.44
C ALA A 4 23.87 -54.68 23.93
N ASP A 5 22.89 -54.31 24.74
CA ASP A 5 23.01 -54.11 26.19
C ASP A 5 23.91 -52.94 26.60
N THR A 6 24.38 -52.07 25.62
CA THR A 6 25.12 -50.86 25.94
C THR A 6 24.16 -49.64 26.08
N SER A 7 24.58 -48.67 26.90
CA SER A 7 23.88 -47.40 27.06
C SER A 7 24.17 -46.49 25.88
N VAL A 8 23.15 -45.93 25.27
CA VAL A 8 23.22 -44.97 24.14
C VAL A 8 22.60 -43.64 24.54
N GLU A 9 23.34 -42.57 24.39
CA GLU A 9 22.87 -41.19 24.61
C GLU A 9 22.45 -40.58 23.26
N ILE A 10 21.21 -40.10 23.17
CA ILE A 10 20.71 -39.30 22.03
C ILE A 10 21.13 -37.86 22.25
N LYS A 11 21.91 -37.31 21.31
CA LYS A 11 22.36 -35.93 21.35
C LYS A 11 21.29 -34.97 20.82
N THR A 12 21.04 -33.91 21.56
CA THR A 12 20.03 -32.85 21.21
C THR A 12 20.66 -31.50 20.99
N ASP A 13 21.97 -31.39 20.99
CA ASP A 13 22.76 -30.18 20.83
C ASP A 13 22.72 -29.59 19.42
N LYS A 14 22.19 -30.33 18.45
CA LYS A 14 22.02 -29.86 17.06
C LYS A 14 20.60 -29.50 16.68
N ILE A 15 19.67 -29.45 17.65
CA ILE A 15 18.32 -29.00 17.38
C ILE A 15 18.37 -27.50 17.08
N PRO A 16 17.81 -27.03 15.93
CA PRO A 16 17.74 -25.61 15.62
C PRO A 16 17.06 -24.81 16.73
N ALA A 17 17.54 -23.60 17.00
CA ALA A 17 17.03 -22.74 18.07
C ALA A 17 15.54 -22.36 17.91
N TYR A 18 14.99 -22.48 16.71
CA TYR A 18 13.58 -22.22 16.42
C TYR A 18 12.65 -23.44 16.64
N LEU A 19 13.20 -24.61 17.01
CA LEU A 19 12.45 -25.82 17.31
C LEU A 19 12.58 -26.22 18.77
N LYS A 20 11.48 -26.53 19.38
CA LYS A 20 11.40 -27.12 20.71
C LYS A 20 11.14 -28.61 20.58
N LEU A 21 12.05 -29.43 21.12
CA LEU A 21 11.85 -30.88 21.22
C LEU A 21 10.69 -31.17 22.19
N THR A 22 9.67 -31.83 21.70
CA THR A 22 8.49 -32.20 22.51
C THR A 22 8.49 -33.66 22.91
N LYS A 23 9.07 -34.54 22.08
CA LYS A 23 9.09 -35.96 22.32
C LYS A 23 10.25 -36.65 21.62
N ILE A 24 10.83 -37.65 22.23
CA ILE A 24 11.73 -38.61 21.58
C ILE A 24 11.18 -40.03 21.79
N THR A 25 11.19 -40.84 20.75
CA THR A 25 10.83 -42.23 20.81
C THR A 25 11.96 -43.13 20.29
N VAL A 26 12.07 -44.32 20.86
CA VAL A 26 12.92 -45.43 20.39
C VAL A 26 12.02 -46.63 20.17
N ASN A 27 11.86 -47.09 18.92
CA ASN A 27 10.90 -48.13 18.53
C ASN A 27 9.50 -47.81 19.08
N ASP A 28 8.97 -46.62 18.84
CA ASP A 28 7.68 -46.09 19.30
C ASP A 28 7.53 -45.93 20.83
N ASN A 29 8.54 -46.28 21.64
CA ASN A 29 8.53 -46.05 23.07
C ASN A 29 9.12 -44.71 23.43
N GLU A 30 8.38 -43.90 24.15
CA GLU A 30 8.84 -42.58 24.60
C GLU A 30 10.02 -42.67 25.56
N ILE A 31 11.07 -41.93 25.30
CA ILE A 31 12.23 -41.75 26.18
C ILE A 31 12.15 -40.38 26.84
N LYS A 32 12.19 -40.38 28.17
CA LYS A 32 12.23 -39.14 28.96
C LYS A 32 13.67 -38.78 29.31
N ALA A 33 13.94 -37.46 29.36
CA ALA A 33 15.22 -36.98 29.87
C ALA A 33 15.43 -37.41 31.32
N ASN A 34 16.64 -37.81 31.64
CA ASN A 34 17.06 -38.12 33.04
C ASN A 34 17.26 -36.80 33.85
N SER A 35 17.70 -36.90 35.09
CA SER A 35 17.98 -35.75 35.98
C SER A 35 19.00 -34.75 35.41
N ASP A 36 19.86 -35.20 34.51
CA ASP A 36 20.91 -34.38 33.87
C ASP A 36 20.45 -33.80 32.51
N GLY A 37 19.18 -33.99 32.16
CA GLY A 37 18.61 -33.52 30.88
C GLY A 37 18.99 -34.39 29.68
N LYS A 38 19.55 -35.57 29.88
CA LYS A 38 20.02 -36.47 28.83
C LYS A 38 18.98 -37.53 28.47
N TYR A 39 18.82 -37.80 27.18
CA TYR A 39 17.98 -38.88 26.67
C TYR A 39 18.83 -40.13 26.46
N ILE A 40 18.63 -41.14 27.30
CA ILE A 40 19.44 -42.37 27.34
C ILE A 40 18.53 -43.59 27.23
N PHE A 41 18.94 -44.55 26.38
CA PHE A 41 18.29 -45.85 26.30
C PHE A 41 19.32 -47.00 26.27
N THR A 42 18.89 -48.21 26.56
CA THR A 42 19.71 -49.42 26.43
C THR A 42 19.50 -50.01 25.04
N MET A 43 20.59 -50.24 24.29
CA MET A 43 20.54 -50.78 22.93
C MET A 43 20.01 -52.22 22.97
N PRO A 44 18.89 -52.54 22.30
CA PRO A 44 18.40 -53.92 22.20
C PRO A 44 19.26 -54.75 21.24
N LYS A 45 18.96 -56.04 21.10
CA LYS A 45 19.66 -56.97 20.17
C LYS A 45 19.29 -56.77 18.70
N ASN A 46 18.29 -55.95 18.44
CA ASN A 46 17.79 -55.61 17.10
C ASN A 46 18.07 -54.13 16.80
N ASP A 47 17.98 -53.78 15.54
CA ASP A 47 18.03 -52.38 15.11
C ASP A 47 16.93 -51.54 15.75
N VAL A 48 17.20 -50.28 15.98
CA VAL A 48 16.28 -49.33 16.56
C VAL A 48 16.01 -48.16 15.59
N THR A 49 14.77 -47.70 15.59
CA THR A 49 14.38 -46.43 14.99
C THR A 49 14.26 -45.40 16.10
N VAL A 50 14.90 -44.24 15.89
CA VAL A 50 14.81 -43.10 16.79
C VAL A 50 14.05 -41.99 16.04
N ASP A 51 12.91 -41.56 16.59
CA ASP A 51 12.11 -40.48 16.08
C ASP A 51 11.99 -39.37 17.11
N ALA A 52 11.78 -38.14 16.65
CA ALA A 52 11.60 -36.98 17.51
C ALA A 52 10.50 -36.07 16.96
N ASP A 53 9.63 -35.63 17.84
CA ASP A 53 8.61 -34.64 17.56
C ASP A 53 9.11 -33.24 17.99
N PHE A 54 8.85 -32.26 17.18
CA PHE A 54 9.24 -30.87 17.42
C PHE A 54 8.05 -29.96 17.29
N GLU A 55 8.07 -28.88 18.06
CA GLU A 55 7.14 -27.77 17.98
C GLU A 55 7.91 -26.50 17.57
N PHE A 56 7.34 -25.70 16.68
CA PHE A 56 7.92 -24.41 16.32
C PHE A 56 7.78 -23.44 17.49
N MET A 57 8.81 -22.67 17.80
CA MET A 57 8.85 -21.85 19.00
C MET A 57 7.97 -20.60 18.95
N LEU A 58 7.58 -20.12 17.75
CA LEU A 58 6.65 -19.02 17.66
C LEU A 58 5.20 -19.49 17.84
N GLU A 59 4.48 -18.79 18.68
CA GLU A 59 3.04 -18.98 18.87
C GLU A 59 2.24 -18.50 17.66
N LYS A 60 0.99 -18.96 17.54
CA LYS A 60 0.06 -18.51 16.52
C LYS A 60 -1.14 -17.81 17.12
N ASP A 61 -1.66 -16.82 16.40
CA ASP A 61 -2.95 -16.21 16.72
C ASP A 61 -4.13 -17.09 16.25
N SER A 62 -5.35 -16.63 16.52
CA SER A 62 -6.59 -17.35 16.14
C SER A 62 -6.81 -17.42 14.60
N TYR A 63 -6.02 -16.72 13.81
CA TYR A 63 -6.04 -16.70 12.35
C TYR A 63 -4.90 -17.47 11.71
N ASP A 64 -4.18 -18.27 12.52
CA ASP A 64 -3.03 -19.09 12.10
C ASP A 64 -1.79 -18.28 11.66
N ASN A 65 -1.68 -17.00 12.06
CA ASN A 65 -0.48 -16.20 11.83
C ASN A 65 0.51 -16.41 12.98
N TYR A 66 1.80 -16.55 12.67
CA TYR A 66 2.85 -16.55 13.69
C TYR A 66 2.97 -15.16 14.32
N ILE A 67 3.06 -15.14 15.65
CA ILE A 67 3.19 -13.93 16.46
C ILE A 67 4.67 -13.62 16.68
N VAL A 68 5.05 -12.35 16.49
CA VAL A 68 6.35 -11.81 16.85
C VAL A 68 6.14 -10.61 17.75
N SER A 69 6.60 -10.69 19.00
CA SER A 69 6.45 -9.67 20.05
C SER A 69 7.76 -9.27 20.72
N THR A 70 8.86 -9.95 20.39
CA THR A 70 10.19 -9.70 20.95
C THR A 70 11.28 -9.75 19.87
N ASP A 71 12.43 -9.15 20.15
CA ASP A 71 13.61 -9.20 19.27
C ASP A 71 14.08 -10.65 19.07
N GLU A 72 14.00 -11.48 20.12
CA GLU A 72 14.36 -12.90 20.07
C GLU A 72 13.43 -13.70 19.15
N GLU A 73 12.11 -13.44 19.19
CA GLU A 73 11.15 -14.08 18.28
C GLU A 73 11.38 -13.66 16.82
N LEU A 74 11.77 -12.40 16.57
CA LEU A 74 12.16 -11.95 15.23
C LEU A 74 13.43 -12.67 14.74
N LEU A 75 14.39 -12.89 15.63
CA LEU A 75 15.60 -13.69 15.36
C LEU A 75 15.26 -15.15 15.06
N ILE A 76 14.35 -15.75 15.84
CA ILE A 76 13.84 -17.12 15.62
C ILE A 76 13.19 -17.20 14.23
N LEU A 77 12.33 -16.25 13.86
CA LEU A 77 11.71 -16.18 12.54
C LEU A 77 12.76 -16.14 11.44
N SER A 78 13.75 -15.25 11.57
CA SER A 78 14.81 -15.08 10.58
C SER A 78 15.57 -16.40 10.35
N LYS A 79 16.05 -17.05 11.42
CA LYS A 79 16.77 -18.30 11.34
C LYS A 79 15.94 -19.42 10.74
N ALA A 80 14.67 -19.53 11.14
CA ALA A 80 13.77 -20.54 10.62
C ALA A 80 13.56 -20.41 9.11
N VAL A 81 13.24 -19.21 8.63
CA VAL A 81 13.05 -18.94 7.19
C VAL A 81 14.34 -19.23 6.43
N ASN A 82 15.49 -18.76 6.94
CA ASN A 82 16.79 -18.92 6.29
C ASN A 82 17.22 -20.40 6.19
N ASP A 83 16.83 -21.23 7.15
CA ASP A 83 17.03 -22.68 7.15
C ASP A 83 15.99 -23.44 6.30
N GLY A 84 14.99 -22.77 5.74
CA GLY A 84 13.98 -23.35 4.85
C GLY A 84 12.67 -23.76 5.53
N TYR A 85 12.43 -23.32 6.78
CA TYR A 85 11.13 -23.47 7.40
C TYR A 85 10.11 -22.50 6.79
N GLU A 86 8.99 -23.01 6.33
CA GLU A 86 7.93 -22.18 5.75
C GLU A 86 7.14 -21.49 6.87
N ALA A 87 7.60 -20.31 7.30
CA ALA A 87 6.99 -19.58 8.41
C ALA A 87 5.60 -18.98 8.09
N GLY A 88 5.15 -19.01 6.85
CA GLY A 88 3.80 -18.52 6.50
C GLY A 88 3.59 -17.04 6.82
N ASN A 89 2.38 -16.73 7.32
CA ASN A 89 2.01 -15.36 7.69
C ASN A 89 2.50 -15.01 9.09
N VAL A 90 2.95 -13.76 9.25
CA VAL A 90 3.49 -13.20 10.49
C VAL A 90 2.78 -11.91 10.86
N VAL A 91 2.48 -11.73 12.14
CA VAL A 91 1.98 -10.49 12.72
C VAL A 91 2.90 -10.00 13.83
N LEU A 92 3.20 -8.70 13.85
CA LEU A 92 3.82 -8.07 15.01
C LEU A 92 2.73 -7.74 16.05
N THR A 93 3.06 -7.91 17.32
CA THR A 93 2.21 -7.50 18.46
C THR A 93 2.92 -6.56 19.43
N ALA A 94 4.19 -6.24 19.14
CA ALA A 94 4.99 -5.24 19.82
C ALA A 94 6.06 -4.64 18.89
N ASP A 95 6.64 -3.53 19.30
CA ASP A 95 7.82 -2.97 18.65
C ASP A 95 9.02 -3.88 18.88
N VAL A 96 9.85 -4.09 17.85
CA VAL A 96 11.00 -5.00 17.88
C VAL A 96 12.22 -4.39 17.21
N THR A 97 13.40 -4.94 17.51
CA THR A 97 14.69 -4.53 16.93
C THR A 97 15.30 -5.67 16.11
N ALA A 98 15.73 -5.35 14.90
CA ALA A 98 16.53 -6.21 14.05
C ALA A 98 17.97 -5.69 14.00
N SER A 99 18.89 -6.27 14.79
CA SER A 99 20.30 -5.87 14.83
C SER A 99 21.21 -7.02 14.45
N THR A 100 22.08 -6.78 13.47
CA THR A 100 23.10 -7.76 13.06
C THR A 100 24.19 -7.98 14.12
N GLU A 101 24.42 -7.01 15.00
CA GLU A 101 25.30 -7.19 16.15
C GLU A 101 24.74 -8.22 17.15
N ASN A 102 23.42 -8.33 17.25
CA ASN A 102 22.73 -9.31 18.10
C ASN A 102 22.48 -10.64 17.38
N GLY A 103 23.09 -10.85 16.21
CA GLY A 103 22.99 -12.10 15.43
C GLY A 103 21.75 -12.20 14.54
N PHE A 104 21.03 -11.09 14.32
CA PHE A 104 19.97 -11.06 13.32
C PHE A 104 20.57 -11.18 11.92
N GLU A 105 20.01 -12.04 11.11
CA GLU A 105 20.29 -12.15 9.69
C GLU A 105 19.05 -11.70 8.90
N PRO A 106 19.19 -10.95 7.78
CA PRO A 106 18.03 -10.58 6.97
C PRO A 106 17.15 -11.78 6.63
N ILE A 107 15.84 -11.60 6.78
CA ILE A 107 14.87 -12.69 6.60
C ILE A 107 14.78 -13.09 5.12
N GLY A 108 15.02 -14.37 4.85
CA GLY A 108 14.95 -14.96 3.50
C GLY A 108 16.27 -14.92 2.74
N THR A 109 16.63 -16.07 2.19
CA THR A 109 17.85 -16.31 1.40
C THR A 109 17.51 -16.55 -0.08
N ASN A 110 18.54 -16.73 -0.93
CA ASN A 110 18.32 -17.08 -2.33
C ASN A 110 17.56 -18.40 -2.50
N ASP A 111 17.89 -19.39 -1.67
CA ASP A 111 17.31 -20.72 -1.73
C ASP A 111 15.96 -20.78 -0.96
N ASN A 112 15.85 -20.02 0.10
CA ASN A 112 14.69 -19.93 0.98
C ASN A 112 14.17 -18.50 1.10
N PRO A 113 13.61 -17.91 0.03
CA PRO A 113 13.06 -16.55 0.09
C PRO A 113 11.82 -16.52 0.99
N TYR A 114 11.62 -15.42 1.70
CA TYR A 114 10.38 -15.25 2.46
C TYR A 114 9.17 -15.10 1.51
N LYS A 115 8.09 -15.86 1.80
CA LYS A 115 6.89 -15.94 0.93
C LYS A 115 5.59 -15.58 1.64
N GLY A 116 5.61 -15.36 2.94
CA GLY A 116 4.41 -15.09 3.75
C GLY A 116 3.95 -13.64 3.67
N ASN A 117 2.82 -13.35 4.34
CA ASN A 117 2.42 -12.00 4.65
C ASN A 117 3.08 -11.56 5.96
N PHE A 118 3.73 -10.39 5.94
CA PHE A 118 4.27 -9.77 7.14
C PHE A 118 3.45 -8.51 7.45
N ASN A 119 2.62 -8.59 8.47
CA ASN A 119 1.76 -7.50 8.90
C ASN A 119 2.31 -6.88 10.20
N GLY A 120 2.84 -5.68 10.12
CA GLY A 120 3.39 -4.97 11.26
C GLY A 120 2.37 -4.51 12.28
N LYS A 121 1.05 -4.54 11.97
CA LYS A 121 -0.03 -4.08 12.87
C LYS A 121 0.20 -2.67 13.45
N GLY A 122 0.95 -1.82 12.75
CA GLY A 122 1.32 -0.47 13.18
C GLY A 122 2.52 -0.41 14.12
N HIS A 123 3.10 -1.55 14.47
CA HIS A 123 4.31 -1.61 15.28
C HIS A 123 5.55 -1.19 14.50
N THR A 124 6.60 -0.84 15.24
CA THR A 124 7.88 -0.38 14.73
C THR A 124 8.90 -1.52 14.72
N VAL A 125 9.63 -1.66 13.60
CA VAL A 125 10.88 -2.42 13.57
C VAL A 125 12.04 -1.42 13.53
N THR A 126 12.86 -1.42 14.57
CA THR A 126 14.11 -0.65 14.60
C THR A 126 15.22 -1.46 13.96
N LEU A 127 15.84 -0.92 12.93
CA LEU A 127 16.87 -1.58 12.13
C LEU A 127 18.26 -1.10 12.54
N ASP A 128 19.18 -2.04 12.72
CA ASP A 128 20.61 -1.82 12.83
C ASP A 128 21.32 -2.93 12.06
N ILE A 129 21.30 -2.80 10.71
CA ILE A 129 21.69 -3.85 9.79
C ILE A 129 22.93 -3.42 9.03
N THR A 130 24.02 -4.18 9.19
CA THR A 130 25.33 -3.95 8.55
C THR A 130 25.81 -5.13 7.71
N SER A 131 24.99 -6.20 7.60
CA SER A 131 25.30 -7.37 6.77
C SER A 131 24.05 -7.85 6.08
N GLY A 132 24.23 -8.50 4.93
CA GLY A 132 23.13 -9.01 4.12
C GLY A 132 23.25 -10.51 3.81
N THR A 133 22.26 -11.01 3.12
CA THR A 133 22.15 -12.39 2.63
C THR A 133 22.84 -12.52 1.27
N LYS A 134 23.53 -13.63 1.04
CA LYS A 134 24.15 -13.91 -0.27
C LYS A 134 23.08 -14.12 -1.35
N TYR A 135 23.30 -13.48 -2.49
CA TYR A 135 22.54 -13.67 -3.71
C TYR A 135 23.49 -13.86 -4.88
N ASN A 136 23.68 -15.12 -5.31
CA ASN A 136 24.73 -15.49 -6.28
C ASN A 136 26.12 -15.02 -5.80
N SER A 137 26.76 -14.11 -6.55
CA SER A 137 28.05 -13.49 -6.21
C SER A 137 27.92 -12.17 -5.46
N THR A 138 26.72 -11.72 -5.11
CA THR A 138 26.43 -10.42 -4.51
C THR A 138 25.73 -10.57 -3.14
N VAL A 139 25.34 -9.45 -2.54
CA VAL A 139 24.68 -9.39 -1.23
C VAL A 139 23.37 -8.62 -1.31
N ALA A 140 22.33 -9.12 -0.68
CA ALA A 140 21.02 -8.48 -0.52
C ALA A 140 20.83 -8.09 0.95
N THR A 141 20.68 -6.79 1.23
CA THR A 141 20.64 -6.23 2.59
C THR A 141 19.34 -5.49 2.85
N GLY A 142 18.69 -5.75 3.98
CA GLY A 142 17.46 -5.13 4.46
C GLY A 142 16.88 -5.92 5.65
N LEU A 143 15.70 -5.56 6.14
CA LEU A 143 14.95 -6.38 7.10
C LEU A 143 14.71 -7.78 6.50
N PHE A 144 14.30 -7.81 5.24
CA PHE A 144 14.25 -9.01 4.42
C PHE A 144 15.44 -8.99 3.45
N GLY A 145 16.20 -10.08 3.42
CA GLY A 145 17.24 -10.26 2.43
C GLY A 145 16.61 -10.48 1.05
N ILE A 146 15.83 -11.56 0.92
CA ILE A 146 15.17 -11.95 -0.33
C ILE A 146 13.72 -12.35 -0.07
N THR A 147 12.80 -11.79 -0.86
CA THR A 147 11.38 -12.16 -0.84
C THR A 147 10.91 -12.70 -2.19
N SER A 148 9.92 -13.59 -2.15
CA SER A 148 9.20 -14.08 -3.33
C SER A 148 7.73 -14.27 -2.97
N ASP A 149 6.83 -13.55 -3.65
CA ASP A 149 5.39 -13.60 -3.37
C ASP A 149 4.95 -13.11 -1.97
N ALA A 150 5.80 -12.36 -1.28
CA ALA A 150 5.53 -11.83 0.06
C ALA A 150 4.76 -10.50 0.01
N TYR A 151 3.76 -10.35 0.88
CA TYR A 151 3.10 -9.08 1.16
C TYR A 151 3.65 -8.51 2.48
N ILE A 152 4.04 -7.23 2.46
CA ILE A 152 4.61 -6.56 3.64
C ILE A 152 3.87 -5.24 3.84
N GLY A 153 3.36 -5.02 5.04
CA GLY A 153 2.61 -3.78 5.28
C GLY A 153 2.20 -3.50 6.72
N ASN A 154 1.47 -2.38 6.89
CA ASN A 154 1.08 -1.80 8.17
C ASN A 154 2.27 -1.68 9.12
N LEU A 155 3.40 -1.15 8.65
CA LEU A 155 4.69 -1.24 9.31
C LEU A 155 5.38 0.12 9.39
N VAL A 156 5.94 0.43 10.54
CA VAL A 156 6.87 1.53 10.74
C VAL A 156 8.29 0.96 10.83
N ILE A 157 9.24 1.51 10.06
CA ILE A 157 10.66 1.12 10.14
C ILE A 157 11.53 2.34 10.43
N LYS A 158 12.50 2.18 11.32
CA LYS A 158 13.44 3.23 11.78
C LYS A 158 14.85 2.70 11.91
N GLY A 159 15.84 3.57 12.08
CA GLY A 159 17.23 3.19 12.32
C GLY A 159 18.09 3.23 11.09
N SER A 160 18.94 2.24 10.85
CA SER A 160 19.94 2.26 9.78
C SER A 160 20.12 0.90 9.10
N VAL A 161 20.38 0.97 7.78
CA VAL A 161 20.78 -0.20 6.97
C VAL A 161 22.00 0.21 6.15
N ASP A 162 23.10 -0.51 6.30
CA ASP A 162 24.33 -0.32 5.58
C ASP A 162 24.68 -1.57 4.75
N GLY A 163 24.59 -1.45 3.44
CA GLY A 163 24.93 -2.52 2.48
C GLY A 163 26.41 -2.71 2.23
N GLY A 164 27.28 -1.94 2.91
CA GLY A 164 28.73 -2.04 2.79
C GLY A 164 29.29 -1.44 1.50
N ASP A 165 30.46 -1.93 1.11
CA ASP A 165 31.27 -1.35 0.03
C ASP A 165 31.23 -2.14 -1.29
N ASP A 166 30.45 -3.23 -1.34
CA ASP A 166 30.27 -4.03 -2.56
C ASP A 166 29.38 -3.27 -3.57
N THR A 167 29.98 -2.90 -4.71
CA THR A 167 29.32 -2.14 -5.78
C THR A 167 28.27 -2.93 -6.55
N SER A 168 28.21 -4.24 -6.37
CA SER A 168 27.20 -5.13 -6.96
C SER A 168 26.06 -5.48 -6.00
N SER A 169 26.11 -5.00 -4.75
CA SER A 169 25.10 -5.28 -3.71
C SER A 169 23.75 -4.61 -3.96
N TYR A 170 22.71 -5.16 -3.36
CA TYR A 170 21.35 -4.63 -3.38
C TYR A 170 20.92 -4.30 -1.96
N THR A 171 20.69 -3.03 -1.67
CA THR A 171 20.40 -2.53 -0.33
C THR A 171 19.08 -1.78 -0.29
N GLY A 172 18.16 -2.20 0.57
CA GLY A 172 16.90 -1.50 0.86
C GLY A 172 16.61 -1.55 2.34
N ALA A 173 15.93 -0.55 2.89
CA ALA A 173 15.54 -0.61 4.30
C ALA A 173 14.68 -1.84 4.61
N LEU A 174 13.77 -2.16 3.71
CA LEU A 174 12.81 -3.23 3.92
C LEU A 174 13.24 -4.52 3.23
N VAL A 175 13.61 -4.47 1.94
CA VAL A 175 13.93 -5.67 1.14
C VAL A 175 15.18 -5.43 0.32
N GLY A 176 16.16 -6.35 0.43
CA GLY A 176 17.32 -6.35 -0.47
C GLY A 176 16.91 -6.68 -1.91
N ILE A 177 16.26 -7.83 -2.13
CA ILE A 177 15.77 -8.28 -3.45
C ILE A 177 14.34 -8.79 -3.35
N MET A 178 13.44 -8.22 -4.13
CA MET A 178 12.06 -8.69 -4.33
C MET A 178 11.95 -9.42 -5.68
N LYS A 179 11.85 -10.76 -5.66
CA LYS A 179 11.85 -11.60 -6.87
C LYS A 179 10.54 -11.53 -7.66
N SER A 180 9.40 -11.48 -6.99
CA SER A 180 8.08 -11.47 -7.62
C SER A 180 7.40 -10.11 -7.47
N LYS A 181 6.56 -9.73 -8.45
CA LYS A 181 5.76 -8.50 -8.35
C LYS A 181 4.76 -8.61 -7.21
N ARG A 182 4.89 -7.74 -6.20
CA ARG A 182 3.99 -7.63 -5.06
C ARG A 182 3.85 -6.18 -4.62
N ASP A 183 2.88 -5.96 -3.75
CA ASP A 183 2.62 -4.65 -3.17
C ASP A 183 3.35 -4.53 -1.81
N LEU A 184 3.95 -3.36 -1.59
CA LEU A 184 4.27 -2.85 -0.26
C LEU A 184 3.16 -1.87 0.11
N TYR A 185 2.48 -2.11 1.22
CA TYR A 185 1.31 -1.34 1.58
C TYR A 185 1.40 -0.75 3.00
N ASN A 186 1.04 0.51 3.10
CA ASN A 186 0.94 1.20 4.40
C ASN A 186 2.25 1.10 5.21
N VAL A 187 3.37 1.56 4.60
CA VAL A 187 4.71 1.49 5.19
C VAL A 187 5.30 2.89 5.36
N TYR A 188 5.72 3.21 6.59
CA TYR A 188 6.45 4.43 6.93
C TYR A 188 7.90 4.12 7.27
N SER A 189 8.84 4.82 6.62
CA SER A 189 10.28 4.67 6.84
C SER A 189 10.93 5.95 7.35
N GLU A 190 11.70 5.83 8.45
CA GLU A 190 12.68 6.80 8.94
C GLU A 190 14.10 6.20 8.97
N VAL A 191 14.39 5.31 8.03
CA VAL A 191 15.65 4.57 7.99
C VAL A 191 16.71 5.38 7.22
N SER A 192 17.93 5.42 7.74
CA SER A 192 19.11 5.85 6.99
C SER A 192 19.67 4.65 6.22
N VAL A 193 19.52 4.66 4.89
CA VAL A 193 20.01 3.59 4.02
C VAL A 193 21.26 4.03 3.29
N SER A 194 22.33 3.22 3.36
CA SER A 194 23.59 3.49 2.66
C SER A 194 24.18 2.23 2.06
N GLY A 195 24.95 2.39 0.99
CA GLY A 195 25.67 1.28 0.34
C GLY A 195 26.41 1.73 -0.90
N SER A 196 27.24 0.86 -1.47
CA SER A 196 28.03 1.14 -2.67
C SER A 196 27.45 0.53 -3.95
N GLY A 197 26.45 -0.35 -3.85
CA GLY A 197 25.74 -0.97 -4.96
C GLY A 197 24.44 -0.25 -5.34
N PHE A 198 23.38 -1.00 -5.55
CA PHE A 198 22.03 -0.50 -5.82
C PHE A 198 21.31 -0.21 -4.51
N VAL A 199 21.04 1.06 -4.23
CA VAL A 199 20.51 1.51 -2.94
C VAL A 199 19.13 2.11 -3.11
N GLY A 200 18.14 1.53 -2.44
CA GLY A 200 16.76 2.02 -2.41
C GLY A 200 16.25 2.28 -1.00
N GLY A 201 15.43 3.30 -0.84
CA GLY A 201 14.85 3.64 0.47
C GLY A 201 13.98 2.54 1.06
N PHE A 202 13.37 1.70 0.20
CA PHE A 202 12.64 0.50 0.61
C PHE A 202 13.25 -0.78 0.04
N ILE A 203 13.57 -0.80 -1.25
CA ILE A 203 13.98 -2.01 -1.98
C ILE A 203 15.27 -1.75 -2.76
N GLY A 204 16.26 -2.63 -2.59
CA GLY A 204 17.49 -2.60 -3.40
C GLY A 204 17.22 -2.98 -4.84
N TYR A 205 16.62 -4.15 -5.08
CA TYR A 205 16.25 -4.64 -6.41
C TYR A 205 14.80 -5.17 -6.45
N ALA A 206 13.95 -4.49 -7.20
CA ALA A 206 12.60 -4.92 -7.51
C ALA A 206 12.58 -5.74 -8.81
N GLN A 207 13.08 -6.98 -8.77
CA GLN A 207 13.25 -7.84 -9.95
C GLN A 207 11.92 -8.10 -10.68
N GLY A 208 10.85 -8.40 -9.94
CA GLY A 208 9.51 -8.61 -10.49
C GLY A 208 8.70 -7.31 -10.63
N GLY A 209 9.23 -6.18 -10.18
CA GLY A 209 8.51 -4.93 -10.00
C GLY A 209 7.79 -4.85 -8.65
N VAL A 210 7.36 -3.64 -8.27
CA VAL A 210 6.67 -3.36 -7.01
C VAL A 210 5.59 -2.31 -7.21
N THR A 211 4.50 -2.38 -6.43
CA THR A 211 3.57 -1.28 -6.27
C THR A 211 3.60 -0.79 -4.83
N PHE A 212 3.92 0.48 -4.64
CA PHE A 212 3.83 1.14 -3.34
C PHE A 212 2.41 1.67 -3.14
N ARG A 213 1.72 1.18 -2.12
CA ARG A 213 0.38 1.60 -1.74
C ARG A 213 0.41 2.21 -0.36
N ASN A 214 0.19 3.50 -0.25
CA ASN A 214 0.33 4.22 1.01
C ASN A 214 1.74 4.07 1.61
N ALA A 215 2.77 4.51 0.91
CA ALA A 215 4.15 4.41 1.38
C ALA A 215 4.78 5.78 1.57
N VAL A 216 5.47 5.98 2.68
CA VAL A 216 6.17 7.24 2.97
C VAL A 216 7.61 6.97 3.36
N ASN A 217 8.56 7.55 2.61
CA ASN A 217 9.97 7.54 2.97
C ASN A 217 10.41 8.92 3.52
N ASN A 218 10.53 9.02 4.84
CA ASN A 218 11.13 10.14 5.56
C ASN A 218 12.58 9.87 6.01
N GLY A 219 13.19 8.78 5.54
CA GLY A 219 14.59 8.44 5.77
C GLY A 219 15.53 9.10 4.77
N THR A 220 16.82 8.79 4.88
CA THR A 220 17.85 9.22 3.93
C THR A 220 18.34 8.04 3.11
N VAL A 221 18.67 8.28 1.84
CA VAL A 221 19.23 7.25 0.95
C VAL A 221 20.53 7.75 0.36
N VAL A 222 21.63 7.06 0.63
CA VAL A 222 22.98 7.52 0.29
C VAL A 222 23.76 6.46 -0.47
N GLN A 223 24.26 6.84 -1.64
CA GLN A 223 25.25 6.09 -2.39
C GLN A 223 26.66 6.41 -1.85
N LYS A 224 27.37 5.43 -1.33
CA LYS A 224 28.73 5.57 -0.81
C LYS A 224 29.77 5.71 -1.91
N ASN A 225 29.63 4.93 -2.98
CA ASN A 225 30.56 4.99 -4.12
C ASN A 225 30.17 6.10 -5.09
N THR A 226 30.95 7.17 -5.12
CA THR A 226 30.73 8.34 -5.98
C THR A 226 31.55 8.30 -7.28
N ALA A 227 32.41 7.32 -7.49
CA ALA A 227 33.37 7.26 -8.59
C ALA A 227 32.86 6.52 -9.84
N ASP A 228 31.75 5.77 -9.74
CA ASP A 228 31.22 4.97 -10.84
C ASP A 228 29.97 5.63 -11.45
N ASP A 229 29.90 5.72 -12.79
CA ASP A 229 28.71 6.20 -13.52
C ASP A 229 27.50 5.24 -13.41
N LYS A 230 27.70 4.04 -12.87
CA LYS A 230 26.65 3.05 -12.58
C LYS A 230 25.99 3.26 -11.20
N LYS A 231 25.92 4.46 -10.71
CA LYS A 231 25.29 4.78 -9.43
C LYS A 231 23.80 4.60 -9.52
N SER A 232 23.29 3.68 -8.70
CA SER A 232 21.88 3.43 -8.60
C SER A 232 21.39 3.73 -7.20
N VAL A 233 20.84 4.93 -7.03
CA VAL A 233 20.22 5.34 -5.78
C VAL A 233 18.80 5.86 -6.08
N GLY A 234 17.82 5.31 -5.37
CA GLY A 234 16.43 5.74 -5.48
C GLY A 234 15.76 5.86 -4.12
N THR A 235 14.89 6.83 -3.96
CA THR A 235 14.19 7.06 -2.69
C THR A 235 13.25 5.92 -2.32
N PHE A 236 12.84 5.11 -3.29
CA PHE A 236 12.08 3.87 -3.10
C PHE A 236 12.85 2.65 -3.56
N VAL A 237 13.36 2.64 -4.78
CA VAL A 237 13.94 1.46 -5.42
C VAL A 237 15.34 1.78 -5.96
N GLY A 238 16.34 0.96 -5.66
CA GLY A 238 17.68 1.09 -6.25
C GLY A 238 17.66 0.79 -7.75
N ILE A 239 17.17 -0.38 -8.11
CA ILE A 239 16.94 -0.81 -9.50
C ILE A 239 15.62 -1.58 -9.60
N GLY A 240 14.89 -1.40 -10.71
CA GLY A 240 13.66 -2.14 -11.00
C GLY A 240 12.47 -1.27 -11.33
N ASN A 241 11.42 -1.91 -11.82
CA ASN A 241 10.17 -1.24 -12.12
C ASN A 241 9.33 -1.03 -10.87
N TYR A 242 8.69 0.13 -10.77
CA TYR A 242 7.79 0.46 -9.68
C TYR A 242 6.55 1.18 -10.19
N ASN A 243 5.46 1.01 -9.45
CA ASN A 243 4.26 1.81 -9.53
C ASN A 243 3.95 2.34 -8.13
N TYR A 244 3.10 3.34 -8.03
CA TYR A 244 2.62 3.82 -6.74
C TYR A 244 1.14 4.19 -6.80
N ASP A 245 0.52 4.10 -5.63
CA ASP A 245 -0.83 4.55 -5.35
C ASP A 245 -0.75 5.20 -3.95
N THR A 246 -0.67 6.52 -3.93
CA THR A 246 -0.42 7.33 -2.74
C THR A 246 0.93 6.99 -2.07
N ALA A 247 2.02 7.54 -2.61
CA ALA A 247 3.35 7.36 -2.05
C ALA A 247 4.13 8.67 -2.08
N TYR A 248 4.91 8.93 -1.00
CA TYR A 248 5.65 10.19 -0.84
C TYR A 248 7.05 9.96 -0.27
N TYR A 249 7.98 10.85 -0.60
CA TYR A 249 9.28 10.89 0.05
C TYR A 249 9.68 12.31 0.44
N ASN A 250 10.54 12.42 1.46
CA ASN A 250 11.09 13.69 1.90
C ASN A 250 12.19 14.15 0.93
N SER A 251 11.90 15.16 0.13
CA SER A 251 12.82 15.73 -0.87
C SER A 251 13.94 16.56 -0.27
N GLU A 252 13.77 17.12 0.92
CA GLU A 252 14.83 17.87 1.61
C GLU A 252 15.94 16.95 2.12
N LYS A 253 15.58 15.72 2.53
CA LYS A 253 16.54 14.69 2.94
C LYS A 253 17.18 13.96 1.76
N ASN A 254 16.56 13.96 0.60
CA ASN A 254 16.95 13.21 -0.59
C ASN A 254 17.02 14.11 -1.84
N SER A 255 17.65 15.28 -1.70
CA SER A 255 17.76 16.25 -2.79
C SER A 255 18.45 15.66 -4.01
N GLY A 256 17.80 15.76 -5.18
CA GLY A 256 18.32 15.23 -6.44
C GLY A 256 18.27 13.72 -6.60
N VAL A 257 17.61 12.99 -5.67
CA VAL A 257 17.38 11.55 -5.77
C VAL A 257 15.94 11.30 -6.21
N PHE A 258 15.77 10.52 -7.27
CA PHE A 258 14.45 10.12 -7.79
C PHE A 258 13.91 8.88 -7.10
N CYS A 259 12.70 8.47 -7.44
CA CYS A 259 12.04 7.31 -6.83
C CYS A 259 12.78 5.99 -7.10
N ALA A 260 13.36 5.85 -8.30
CA ALA A 260 14.23 4.74 -8.63
C ALA A 260 15.57 5.25 -9.19
N GLY A 261 16.63 4.48 -9.02
CA GLY A 261 17.92 4.77 -9.62
C GLY A 261 17.97 4.34 -11.08
N TYR A 262 17.57 3.09 -11.35
CA TYR A 262 17.50 2.49 -12.68
C TYR A 262 16.22 1.67 -12.84
N ASP A 263 15.71 1.57 -14.07
CA ASP A 263 14.65 0.63 -14.43
C ASP A 263 15.19 -0.80 -14.67
N ASN A 264 14.31 -1.75 -15.02
CA ASN A 264 14.71 -3.13 -15.31
C ASN A 264 15.52 -3.30 -16.61
N ASP A 265 15.50 -2.32 -17.49
CA ASP A 265 16.30 -2.29 -18.73
C ASP A 265 17.65 -1.60 -18.51
N GLU A 266 18.03 -1.37 -17.26
CA GLU A 266 19.24 -0.68 -16.82
C GLU A 266 19.36 0.76 -17.35
N ASN A 267 18.23 1.43 -17.64
CA ASN A 267 18.23 2.84 -17.97
C ASN A 267 18.16 3.68 -16.68
N LYS A 268 18.99 4.72 -16.63
CA LYS A 268 18.98 5.64 -15.50
C LYS A 268 17.66 6.43 -15.45
N VAL A 269 16.98 6.37 -14.32
CA VAL A 269 15.78 7.18 -14.09
C VAL A 269 16.18 8.63 -13.84
N THR A 270 15.66 9.56 -14.63
CA THR A 270 15.95 10.99 -14.54
C THR A 270 14.75 11.85 -14.15
N THR A 271 13.59 11.23 -14.02
CA THR A 271 12.34 11.89 -13.60
C THR A 271 11.52 10.95 -12.72
N ASN A 272 10.74 11.50 -11.80
CA ASN A 272 9.75 10.72 -11.06
C ASN A 272 8.52 10.41 -11.95
N ILE A 273 7.87 9.29 -11.69
CA ILE A 273 6.52 9.04 -12.19
C ILE A 273 5.59 9.88 -11.31
N GLY A 274 5.07 11.00 -11.84
CA GLY A 274 4.25 11.97 -11.11
C GLY A 274 5.05 13.07 -10.41
N SER A 275 4.50 14.28 -10.42
CA SER A 275 5.16 15.50 -9.93
C SER A 275 4.97 15.73 -8.42
N ASP A 276 4.01 15.05 -7.80
CA ASP A 276 3.53 15.28 -6.43
C ASP A 276 4.11 14.34 -5.38
N ILE A 277 4.91 13.38 -5.80
CA ILE A 277 5.49 12.34 -4.91
C ILE A 277 6.63 12.86 -4.02
N ALA A 278 7.35 13.90 -4.48
CA ALA A 278 8.40 14.57 -3.72
C ALA A 278 7.80 15.67 -2.85
N LYS A 279 7.96 15.58 -1.53
CA LYS A 279 7.41 16.53 -0.56
C LYS A 279 8.52 17.15 0.28
N THR A 280 8.43 18.44 0.58
CA THR A 280 9.22 19.03 1.69
C THR A 280 8.79 18.40 3.02
N THR A 281 9.54 18.63 4.08
CA THR A 281 9.15 18.14 5.42
C THR A 281 7.79 18.69 5.85
N GLU A 282 7.54 19.97 5.61
CA GLU A 282 6.27 20.63 5.92
C GLU A 282 5.10 20.02 5.14
N GLU A 283 5.26 19.84 3.82
CA GLU A 283 4.23 19.21 2.97
C GLU A 283 4.00 17.75 3.33
N LEU A 284 5.07 16.99 3.66
CA LEU A 284 5.00 15.57 4.00
C LEU A 284 4.14 15.34 5.26
N PHE A 285 4.26 16.22 6.25
CA PHE A 285 3.50 16.13 7.50
C PHE A 285 2.28 17.07 7.53
N SER A 286 1.84 17.55 6.38
CA SER A 286 0.63 18.37 6.27
C SER A 286 -0.64 17.54 6.47
N ASP A 287 -1.72 18.23 6.86
CA ASP A 287 -3.05 17.65 6.94
C ASP A 287 -3.48 17.03 5.60
N SER A 288 -3.16 17.66 4.47
CA SER A 288 -3.54 17.16 3.14
C SER A 288 -2.86 15.84 2.79
N THR A 289 -1.58 15.69 3.14
CA THR A 289 -0.86 14.43 2.94
C THR A 289 -1.41 13.32 3.83
N MET A 290 -1.71 13.61 5.11
CA MET A 290 -2.33 12.64 6.01
C MET A 290 -3.73 12.23 5.51
N ASP A 291 -4.50 13.17 5.01
CA ASP A 291 -5.85 12.90 4.48
C ASP A 291 -5.78 12.01 3.23
N ALA A 292 -4.83 12.25 2.31
CA ALA A 292 -4.62 11.40 1.14
C ALA A 292 -4.30 9.95 1.52
N LEU A 293 -3.37 9.77 2.47
CA LEU A 293 -3.00 8.45 2.99
C LEU A 293 -4.20 7.76 3.66
N ASN A 294 -5.00 8.49 4.44
CA ASN A 294 -6.14 7.94 5.16
C ASN A 294 -7.34 7.62 4.24
N VAL A 295 -7.57 8.38 3.19
CA VAL A 295 -8.57 8.04 2.15
C VAL A 295 -8.20 6.73 1.46
N ASN A 296 -6.94 6.58 1.04
CA ASN A 296 -6.50 5.35 0.42
C ASN A 296 -6.53 4.16 1.41
N ALA A 297 -6.15 4.38 2.67
CA ALA A 297 -6.27 3.38 3.73
C ALA A 297 -7.74 2.92 3.92
N GLN A 298 -8.68 3.85 3.95
CA GLN A 298 -10.11 3.56 4.07
C GLN A 298 -10.65 2.76 2.87
N ARG A 299 -10.31 3.14 1.65
CA ARG A 299 -10.73 2.45 0.41
C ARG A 299 -10.21 1.02 0.32
N ARG A 300 -9.07 0.72 0.96
CA ARG A 300 -8.39 -0.57 0.89
C ARG A 300 -8.46 -1.38 2.17
N GLU A 301 -9.19 -0.89 3.18
CA GLU A 301 -9.31 -1.51 4.50
C GLU A 301 -7.94 -1.70 5.19
N TYR A 302 -7.01 -0.75 4.96
CA TYR A 302 -5.72 -0.70 5.64
C TYR A 302 -5.86 0.00 7.00
N MET A 303 -4.82 -0.09 7.83
CA MET A 303 -4.67 0.73 9.02
C MET A 303 -4.45 2.20 8.62
N TYR A 304 -4.77 3.12 9.53
CA TYR A 304 -4.75 4.57 9.27
C TYR A 304 -3.43 5.20 9.68
N TRP A 305 -3.16 6.38 9.13
CA TRP A 305 -2.01 7.20 9.44
C TRP A 305 -2.35 8.27 10.47
N ASP A 306 -1.43 8.46 11.43
CA ASP A 306 -1.49 9.52 12.43
C ASP A 306 -0.14 10.25 12.48
N PHE A 307 -0.12 11.52 12.11
CA PHE A 307 1.08 12.34 12.18
C PHE A 307 1.20 12.94 13.57
N VAL A 308 2.31 12.66 14.23
CA VAL A 308 2.55 13.07 15.60
C VAL A 308 3.84 13.89 15.69
N THR A 309 3.84 14.89 16.59
CA THR A 309 5.04 15.66 16.90
C THR A 309 5.51 15.28 18.31
N LYS A 310 6.75 14.83 18.43
CA LYS A 310 7.38 14.50 19.69
C LYS A 310 8.72 15.22 19.78
N ASN A 311 8.91 16.08 20.81
CA ASN A 311 10.12 16.88 20.99
C ASN A 311 10.51 17.67 19.72
N GLU A 312 9.54 18.35 19.13
CA GLU A 312 9.68 19.14 17.89
C GLU A 312 9.98 18.32 16.61
N ILE A 313 10.07 16.99 16.72
CA ILE A 313 10.27 16.08 15.58
C ILE A 313 8.92 15.54 15.12
N GLN A 314 8.62 15.74 13.84
CA GLN A 314 7.45 15.18 13.20
C GLN A 314 7.74 13.75 12.73
N THR A 315 6.82 12.84 13.03
CA THR A 315 6.88 11.41 12.64
C THR A 315 5.48 10.88 12.36
N ALA A 316 5.38 9.70 11.79
CA ALA A 316 4.09 9.04 11.58
C ALA A 316 3.94 7.76 12.41
N LYS A 317 2.69 7.46 12.74
CA LYS A 317 2.24 6.17 13.28
C LYS A 317 1.21 5.58 12.37
N ILE A 318 1.10 4.26 12.40
CA ILE A 318 0.05 3.51 11.73
C ILE A 318 -0.85 2.94 12.84
N VAL A 319 -2.14 3.26 12.79
CA VAL A 319 -3.10 3.04 13.88
C VAL A 319 -4.36 2.35 13.38
N GLU A 320 -5.03 1.56 14.23
CA GLU A 320 -6.25 0.83 13.85
C GLU A 320 -7.44 1.73 13.59
N LYS A 321 -7.51 2.87 14.29
CA LYS A 321 -8.64 3.80 14.16
C LYS A 321 -8.19 5.09 13.48
N CYS A 322 -8.97 5.54 12.51
CA CYS A 322 -8.72 6.82 11.87
C CYS A 322 -8.74 7.96 12.89
N PRO A 323 -7.63 8.68 13.08
CA PRO A 323 -7.55 9.75 14.08
C PRO A 323 -8.45 10.93 13.72
N VAL A 324 -8.56 11.24 12.43
CA VAL A 324 -9.40 12.31 11.89
C VAL A 324 -10.13 11.76 10.66
N PRO A 325 -11.44 11.45 10.75
CA PRO A 325 -12.18 10.92 9.62
C PRO A 325 -12.18 11.87 8.42
N VAL A 326 -11.91 11.33 7.25
CA VAL A 326 -12.05 12.01 5.95
C VAL A 326 -13.23 11.42 5.20
N TYR A 327 -13.88 12.25 4.41
CA TYR A 327 -15.10 11.90 3.71
C TYR A 327 -14.92 12.22 2.23
N GLU A 328 -15.41 11.35 1.38
CA GLU A 328 -15.29 11.40 -0.06
C GLU A 328 -16.32 12.36 -0.66
N ILE A 329 -15.92 13.03 -1.74
CA ILE A 329 -16.78 13.90 -2.55
C ILE A 329 -16.99 13.19 -3.88
N TYR A 330 -18.20 12.70 -4.13
CA TYR A 330 -18.56 12.02 -5.36
C TYR A 330 -19.21 12.98 -6.33
N HIS A 331 -18.66 13.08 -7.54
CA HIS A 331 -19.26 13.79 -8.65
C HIS A 331 -20.28 12.89 -9.34
N ILE A 332 -21.52 13.38 -9.43
CA ILE A 332 -22.58 12.68 -10.15
C ILE A 332 -22.64 13.24 -11.57
N TYR A 333 -22.07 12.51 -12.55
CA TYR A 333 -22.11 12.76 -13.99
C TYR A 333 -21.45 14.05 -14.52
N ASP A 334 -20.82 14.87 -13.67
CA ASP A 334 -20.41 16.22 -14.02
C ASP A 334 -18.91 16.49 -13.76
N GLU A 335 -18.07 15.42 -13.76
CA GLU A 335 -16.62 15.54 -13.52
C GLU A 335 -15.92 16.52 -14.48
N ASP A 336 -16.48 16.69 -15.69
CA ASP A 336 -15.89 17.56 -16.72
C ASP A 336 -16.32 19.03 -16.62
N ILE A 337 -17.41 19.34 -15.92
CA ILE A 337 -17.92 20.71 -15.77
C ILE A 337 -17.84 21.25 -14.36
N ILE A 338 -17.58 20.38 -13.37
CA ILE A 338 -17.40 20.72 -11.96
C ILE A 338 -16.03 20.26 -11.52
N GLN A 339 -15.24 21.17 -10.98
CA GLN A 339 -14.01 20.84 -10.26
C GLN A 339 -14.17 21.22 -8.81
N THR A 340 -13.80 20.33 -7.90
CA THR A 340 -13.76 20.61 -6.47
C THR A 340 -12.32 20.83 -6.01
N SER A 341 -12.12 21.68 -5.02
CA SER A 341 -10.79 21.95 -4.43
C SER A 341 -10.16 20.70 -3.79
N ALA A 342 -10.95 19.63 -3.61
CA ALA A 342 -10.50 18.33 -3.13
C ALA A 342 -11.52 17.24 -3.51
N ASP A 343 -11.05 16.01 -3.72
CA ASP A 343 -11.91 14.82 -3.92
C ASP A 343 -12.40 14.23 -2.59
N TYR A 344 -11.83 14.66 -1.49
CA TYR A 344 -12.14 14.24 -0.11
C TYR A 344 -11.72 15.32 0.88
N SER A 345 -12.40 15.38 2.04
CA SER A 345 -12.07 16.38 3.06
C SER A 345 -12.55 15.95 4.45
N ARG A 346 -11.95 16.58 5.47
CA ARG A 346 -12.42 16.49 6.87
C ARG A 346 -13.72 17.27 7.04
N ALA A 347 -14.55 16.83 7.97
CA ALA A 347 -15.74 17.58 8.34
C ALA A 347 -15.38 19.01 8.82
N GLY A 348 -16.21 19.97 8.44
CA GLY A 348 -16.06 21.38 8.80
C GLY A 348 -15.12 22.18 7.88
N LYS A 349 -14.42 21.56 6.94
CA LYS A 349 -13.62 22.28 5.94
C LYS A 349 -14.53 22.84 4.85
N THR A 350 -14.16 24.02 4.33
CA THR A 350 -14.81 24.61 3.17
C THR A 350 -14.25 23.97 1.89
N ILE A 351 -15.14 23.52 1.02
CA ILE A 351 -14.84 22.99 -0.30
C ILE A 351 -15.29 24.02 -1.32
N GLU A 352 -14.35 24.45 -2.14
CA GLU A 352 -14.61 25.28 -3.29
C GLU A 352 -14.99 24.42 -4.49
N VAL A 353 -15.96 24.87 -5.24
CA VAL A 353 -16.49 24.22 -6.45
C VAL A 353 -16.38 25.22 -7.60
N GLU A 354 -15.56 24.91 -8.57
CA GLU A 354 -15.43 25.69 -9.80
C GLU A 354 -16.25 25.04 -10.92
N VAL A 355 -16.93 25.88 -11.70
CA VAL A 355 -17.71 25.46 -12.88
C VAL A 355 -16.99 25.92 -14.13
N ASP A 356 -16.60 24.98 -14.98
CA ASP A 356 -15.99 25.23 -16.29
C ASP A 356 -16.92 24.72 -17.41
N LEU A 357 -17.52 25.64 -18.14
CA LEU A 357 -18.39 25.35 -19.30
C LEU A 357 -17.65 25.41 -20.64
N TYR A 358 -16.34 25.64 -20.66
CA TYR A 358 -15.56 25.88 -21.89
C TYR A 358 -15.10 24.59 -22.60
N ASN A 359 -15.35 23.44 -22.01
CA ASN A 359 -15.03 22.15 -22.61
C ASN A 359 -16.11 21.69 -23.62
N ASP A 360 -16.00 20.51 -24.20
CA ASP A 360 -16.83 19.94 -25.28
C ASP A 360 -18.38 20.02 -25.08
N TYR A 361 -18.81 20.44 -23.88
CA TYR A 361 -20.23 20.59 -23.51
C TYR A 361 -20.82 22.00 -23.76
N SER A 362 -20.04 22.96 -24.26
CA SER A 362 -20.50 24.35 -24.49
C SER A 362 -21.71 24.46 -25.42
N ASN A 363 -21.93 23.47 -26.28
CA ASN A 363 -23.10 23.42 -27.17
C ASN A 363 -24.34 22.75 -26.49
N LEU A 364 -24.14 21.97 -25.43
CA LEU A 364 -25.20 21.23 -24.78
C LEU A 364 -25.81 21.97 -23.59
N ILE A 365 -25.02 22.81 -22.93
CA ILE A 365 -25.39 23.49 -21.68
C ILE A 365 -25.40 24.98 -21.87
N ASN A 366 -26.54 25.62 -21.60
CA ASN A 366 -26.67 27.08 -21.64
C ASN A 366 -26.10 27.73 -20.36
N SER A 367 -26.35 27.14 -19.20
CA SER A 367 -25.89 27.63 -17.89
C SER A 367 -26.03 26.59 -16.78
N VAL A 368 -25.31 26.79 -15.70
CA VAL A 368 -25.56 26.05 -14.46
C VAL A 368 -26.57 26.80 -13.60
N LYS A 369 -27.70 26.18 -13.31
CA LYS A 369 -28.78 26.75 -12.48
C LYS A 369 -28.45 26.66 -11.00
N GLU A 370 -27.89 25.51 -10.59
CA GLU A 370 -27.63 25.19 -9.18
C GLU A 370 -26.51 24.15 -9.07
N ILE A 371 -25.67 24.28 -8.06
CA ILE A 371 -24.83 23.19 -7.57
C ILE A 371 -25.54 22.55 -6.41
N LYS A 372 -25.93 21.28 -6.57
CA LYS A 372 -26.61 20.48 -5.57
C LYS A 372 -25.60 19.58 -4.85
N VAL A 373 -25.54 19.71 -3.52
CA VAL A 373 -24.71 18.83 -2.68
C VAL A 373 -25.63 18.12 -1.70
N THR A 374 -25.49 16.81 -1.61
CA THR A 374 -26.27 15.97 -0.66
C THR A 374 -25.34 15.06 0.13
N ASP A 375 -25.69 14.78 1.38
CA ASP A 375 -24.99 13.79 2.19
C ASP A 375 -25.34 12.35 1.77
N SER A 376 -24.68 11.37 2.37
CA SER A 376 -24.90 9.94 2.10
C SER A 376 -26.34 9.44 2.37
N LYS A 377 -27.15 10.25 3.05
CA LYS A 377 -28.58 9.98 3.33
C LYS A 377 -29.51 10.77 2.42
N GLY A 378 -28.96 11.50 1.44
CA GLY A 378 -29.72 12.33 0.51
C GLY A 378 -30.17 13.69 1.09
N LYS A 379 -29.69 14.07 2.27
CA LYS A 379 -30.00 15.38 2.86
C LYS A 379 -29.19 16.47 2.17
N SER A 380 -29.85 17.56 1.73
CA SER A 380 -29.18 18.70 1.10
C SER A 380 -28.24 19.42 2.06
N ILE A 381 -27.05 19.72 1.53
CA ILE A 381 -26.05 20.57 2.16
C ILE A 381 -26.14 21.97 1.52
N LYS A 382 -26.05 23.01 2.36
CA LYS A 382 -26.10 24.38 1.89
C LYS A 382 -24.87 24.69 1.01
N VAL A 383 -25.11 25.16 -0.18
CA VAL A 383 -24.10 25.67 -1.11
C VAL A 383 -24.26 27.19 -1.21
N THR A 384 -23.16 27.90 -1.24
CA THR A 384 -23.13 29.38 -1.37
C THR A 384 -22.40 29.72 -2.67
N LYS A 385 -23.01 30.53 -3.53
CA LYS A 385 -22.34 31.08 -4.72
C LYS A 385 -21.43 32.24 -4.29
N THR A 386 -20.12 32.14 -4.62
CA THR A 386 -19.11 33.12 -4.21
C THR A 386 -18.70 34.05 -5.38
N SER A 387 -18.81 33.53 -6.61
CA SER A 387 -18.61 34.33 -7.87
C SER A 387 -19.50 33.78 -8.98
N ASP A 388 -19.31 34.26 -10.23
CA ASP A 388 -20.12 33.74 -11.35
C ASP A 388 -20.00 32.27 -11.60
N ASN A 389 -18.80 31.70 -11.43
CA ASN A 389 -18.50 30.29 -11.68
C ASN A 389 -18.00 29.52 -10.43
N THR A 390 -18.00 30.21 -9.27
CA THR A 390 -17.45 29.57 -8.04
C THR A 390 -18.52 29.46 -6.97
N TYR A 391 -18.54 28.33 -6.33
CA TYR A 391 -19.44 27.99 -5.22
C TYR A 391 -18.64 27.39 -4.08
N GLU A 392 -19.20 27.37 -2.90
CA GLU A 392 -18.59 26.73 -1.73
C GLU A 392 -19.63 26.02 -0.87
N PHE A 393 -19.20 24.95 -0.20
CA PHE A 393 -19.97 24.31 0.86
C PHE A 393 -19.05 23.85 1.98
N THR A 394 -19.63 23.63 3.16
CA THR A 394 -18.90 23.05 4.31
C THR A 394 -19.10 21.54 4.34
N MET A 395 -18.00 20.80 4.36
CA MET A 395 -18.02 19.34 4.40
C MET A 395 -18.72 18.81 5.66
N PRO A 396 -19.78 17.99 5.55
CA PRO A 396 -20.44 17.37 6.69
C PRO A 396 -19.62 16.21 7.27
N LYS A 397 -20.09 15.59 8.37
CA LYS A 397 -19.53 14.34 8.91
C LYS A 397 -20.00 13.10 8.14
N SER A 398 -19.98 13.18 6.82
CA SER A 398 -20.36 12.09 5.90
C SER A 398 -19.82 12.37 4.52
N GLN A 399 -19.70 11.33 3.70
CA GLN A 399 -19.55 11.42 2.26
C GLN A 399 -20.64 12.33 1.67
N VAL A 400 -20.31 13.03 0.60
CA VAL A 400 -21.24 13.87 -0.16
C VAL A 400 -21.27 13.47 -1.62
N ASN A 401 -22.43 13.70 -2.23
CA ASN A 401 -22.61 13.67 -3.68
C ASN A 401 -22.79 15.10 -4.17
N ILE A 402 -22.04 15.49 -5.20
CA ILE A 402 -22.13 16.79 -5.85
C ILE A 402 -22.63 16.64 -7.28
N GLN A 403 -23.52 17.53 -7.70
CA GLN A 403 -24.12 17.53 -9.04
C GLN A 403 -24.39 18.96 -9.48
N ALA A 404 -24.07 19.29 -10.74
CA ALA A 404 -24.58 20.50 -11.41
C ALA A 404 -26.00 20.25 -11.92
N ILE A 405 -26.90 21.16 -11.63
CA ILE A 405 -28.23 21.23 -12.25
C ILE A 405 -28.14 22.28 -13.36
N CYS A 406 -28.15 21.79 -14.58
CA CYS A 406 -27.89 22.63 -15.75
C CYS A 406 -29.18 23.05 -16.48
N ASP A 407 -29.08 24.15 -17.21
CA ASP A 407 -30.01 24.53 -18.26
C ASP A 407 -29.47 24.02 -19.58
N TYR A 408 -30.14 22.98 -20.12
CA TYR A 408 -29.66 22.32 -21.33
C TYR A 408 -30.26 22.98 -22.57
N ASN A 409 -29.51 22.99 -23.66
CA ASN A 409 -29.93 23.53 -24.95
C ASN A 409 -30.86 22.51 -25.68
N LEU A 410 -31.99 22.23 -25.07
CA LEU A 410 -33.01 21.33 -25.60
C LEU A 410 -34.24 22.11 -26.06
N THR A 411 -34.71 21.83 -27.28
CA THR A 411 -35.93 22.41 -27.78
C THR A 411 -37.16 21.80 -27.14
N THR A 412 -38.10 22.66 -26.68
CA THR A 412 -39.41 22.22 -26.15
C THR A 412 -40.53 22.86 -26.95
N ASP A 413 -41.69 22.21 -26.98
CA ASP A 413 -42.92 22.82 -27.49
C ASP A 413 -43.64 23.68 -26.43
N SER A 414 -44.80 24.22 -26.81
CA SER A 414 -45.63 25.02 -25.90
C SER A 414 -46.21 24.26 -24.70
N GLU A 415 -46.19 22.94 -24.74
CA GLU A 415 -46.67 22.06 -23.70
C GLU A 415 -45.53 21.57 -22.81
N GLY A 416 -44.28 21.96 -23.09
CA GLY A 416 -43.08 21.58 -22.33
C GLY A 416 -42.56 20.18 -22.71
N VAL A 417 -42.92 19.64 -23.85
CA VAL A 417 -42.41 18.36 -24.35
C VAL A 417 -41.08 18.59 -25.03
N TYR A 418 -40.03 17.89 -24.57
CA TYR A 418 -38.69 17.96 -25.14
C TYR A 418 -38.61 17.24 -26.50
N TYR A 419 -37.93 17.84 -27.46
CA TYR A 419 -37.66 17.21 -28.75
C TYR A 419 -36.23 16.64 -28.75
N ILE A 420 -36.14 15.35 -29.10
CA ILE A 420 -34.87 14.61 -29.17
C ILE A 420 -34.59 14.32 -30.65
N SER A 421 -33.61 15.02 -31.20
CA SER A 421 -33.23 14.94 -32.62
C SER A 421 -31.92 14.20 -32.85
N ASP A 422 -31.06 14.13 -31.87
CA ASP A 422 -29.75 13.46 -31.92
C ASP A 422 -29.34 12.85 -30.58
N ILE A 423 -28.10 12.41 -30.49
CA ILE A 423 -27.57 11.77 -29.28
C ILE A 423 -27.35 12.79 -28.16
N ASP A 424 -26.99 14.03 -28.52
CA ASP A 424 -26.73 15.10 -27.55
C ASP A 424 -28.02 15.50 -26.84
N ASP A 425 -29.11 15.64 -27.60
CA ASP A 425 -30.45 15.85 -27.04
C ASP A 425 -30.88 14.71 -26.10
N LEU A 426 -30.57 13.46 -26.46
CA LEU A 426 -30.88 12.30 -25.60
C LEU A 426 -30.11 12.31 -24.32
N VAL A 427 -28.81 12.67 -24.36
CA VAL A 427 -27.96 12.82 -23.17
C VAL A 427 -28.48 13.96 -22.29
N ALA A 428 -28.78 15.11 -22.85
CA ALA A 428 -29.33 16.25 -22.14
C ALA A 428 -30.66 15.90 -21.46
N PHE A 429 -31.56 15.18 -22.15
CA PHE A 429 -32.83 14.72 -21.58
C PHE A 429 -32.59 13.74 -20.40
N ALA A 430 -31.68 12.79 -20.55
CA ALA A 430 -31.34 11.87 -19.48
C ALA A 430 -30.84 12.62 -18.22
N ARG A 431 -30.03 13.67 -18.39
CA ARG A 431 -29.56 14.51 -17.29
C ARG A 431 -30.69 15.30 -16.62
N ILE A 432 -31.65 15.80 -17.40
CA ILE A 432 -32.83 16.49 -16.86
C ILE A 432 -33.65 15.55 -15.95
N VAL A 433 -33.87 14.32 -16.37
CA VAL A 433 -34.56 13.30 -15.58
C VAL A 433 -33.78 12.96 -14.31
N GLU A 434 -32.49 12.70 -14.43
CA GLU A 434 -31.61 12.38 -13.28
C GLU A 434 -31.46 13.56 -12.30
N ALA A 435 -31.61 14.80 -12.78
CA ALA A 435 -31.66 15.99 -11.92
C ALA A 435 -32.96 16.14 -11.13
N GLY A 436 -33.96 15.28 -11.39
CA GLY A 436 -35.21 15.20 -10.64
C GLY A 436 -36.48 15.57 -11.41
N GLN A 437 -36.39 15.94 -12.72
CA GLN A 437 -37.57 16.10 -13.57
C GLN A 437 -38.07 14.73 -14.10
N THR A 438 -38.45 13.86 -13.19
CA THR A 438 -38.81 12.45 -13.51
C THR A 438 -40.09 12.31 -14.35
N ASP A 439 -40.91 13.34 -14.39
CA ASP A 439 -42.16 13.46 -15.15
C ASP A 439 -42.04 14.23 -16.48
N ALA A 440 -40.80 14.59 -16.85
CA ALA A 440 -40.52 15.28 -18.11
C ALA A 440 -40.96 14.39 -19.30
N ASN A 441 -41.65 15.01 -20.27
CA ASN A 441 -42.07 14.30 -21.47
C ASN A 441 -41.14 14.62 -22.63
N ALA A 442 -40.85 13.62 -23.47
CA ALA A 442 -39.98 13.80 -24.61
C ALA A 442 -40.53 13.10 -25.86
N LYS A 443 -40.23 13.64 -27.04
CA LYS A 443 -40.59 13.10 -28.35
C LYS A 443 -39.34 12.97 -29.20
N VAL A 444 -39.02 11.76 -29.60
CA VAL A 444 -37.96 11.52 -30.59
C VAL A 444 -38.46 11.94 -31.97
N VAL A 445 -37.81 12.94 -32.56
CA VAL A 445 -38.17 13.48 -33.89
C VAL A 445 -37.21 13.01 -34.97
N ALA A 446 -36.05 12.48 -34.64
CA ALA A 446 -35.12 11.86 -35.57
C ALA A 446 -35.64 10.49 -36.07
N LYS A 447 -35.31 10.12 -37.32
CA LYS A 447 -35.59 8.79 -37.86
C LYS A 447 -34.79 7.68 -37.19
N SER A 448 -33.60 8.02 -36.73
CA SER A 448 -32.69 7.15 -35.95
C SER A 448 -31.71 8.02 -35.19
N ILE A 449 -31.38 7.58 -34.00
CA ILE A 449 -30.29 8.17 -33.20
C ILE A 449 -29.17 7.14 -33.20
N ASN A 450 -27.98 7.53 -33.73
CA ASN A 450 -26.84 6.62 -33.81
C ASN A 450 -25.91 6.88 -32.63
N TYR A 451 -25.86 5.95 -31.72
CA TYR A 451 -24.99 5.97 -30.55
C TYR A 451 -23.48 6.02 -30.89
N ARG A 452 -23.10 5.61 -32.12
CA ARG A 452 -21.71 5.59 -32.58
C ARG A 452 -21.20 6.95 -33.12
N ASP A 453 -22.10 7.88 -33.37
CA ASP A 453 -21.74 9.19 -33.91
C ASP A 453 -21.21 10.17 -32.85
N TYR A 454 -21.25 9.77 -31.58
CA TYR A 454 -20.64 10.51 -30.49
C TYR A 454 -19.13 10.26 -30.51
N SER A 455 -18.35 11.21 -31.05
CA SER A 455 -16.90 11.09 -31.25
C SER A 455 -16.07 11.32 -29.98
N GLY A 456 -16.70 11.53 -28.83
CA GLY A 456 -16.03 11.72 -27.54
C GLY A 456 -15.72 10.40 -26.85
N TYR A 457 -14.50 10.22 -26.38
CA TYR A 457 -14.03 9.07 -25.56
C TYR A 457 -14.92 8.80 -24.32
N TRP A 458 -15.73 9.76 -23.93
CA TRP A 458 -16.63 9.80 -22.77
C TRP A 458 -18.03 9.26 -23.01
N ALA A 459 -18.41 9.00 -24.25
CA ALA A 459 -19.77 8.55 -24.61
C ALA A 459 -20.18 7.20 -24.00
N TYR A 460 -19.22 6.33 -23.73
CA TYR A 460 -19.50 4.98 -23.22
C TYR A 460 -19.79 4.92 -21.72
N SER A 461 -19.32 5.90 -20.93
CA SER A 461 -19.49 5.93 -19.48
C SER A 461 -20.64 6.80 -19.00
N ASN A 462 -21.08 7.78 -19.81
CA ASN A 462 -21.93 8.87 -19.36
C ASN A 462 -23.35 8.93 -19.94
N VAL A 463 -23.71 8.09 -20.91
CA VAL A 463 -25.13 7.87 -21.25
C VAL A 463 -25.71 6.91 -20.22
N GLY A 464 -26.02 7.44 -19.03
CA GLY A 464 -26.72 6.66 -18.02
C GLY A 464 -28.09 6.20 -18.55
N LEU A 465 -28.58 5.07 -18.05
CA LEU A 465 -29.96 4.67 -18.28
C LEU A 465 -30.87 5.79 -17.77
N ILE A 466 -31.78 6.30 -18.60
CA ILE A 466 -32.80 7.27 -18.17
C ILE A 466 -33.54 6.66 -16.98
N GLY A 467 -33.56 7.38 -15.85
CA GLY A 467 -34.22 6.91 -14.63
C GLY A 467 -33.40 5.94 -13.78
N LYS A 468 -32.07 5.87 -13.94
CA LYS A 468 -31.20 5.01 -13.12
C LYS A 468 -31.26 5.38 -11.64
N ASN A 469 -31.11 6.66 -11.30
CA ASN A 469 -31.09 7.17 -9.93
C ASN A 469 -32.40 7.87 -9.54
N ALA A 470 -33.19 8.33 -10.52
CA ALA A 470 -34.51 8.93 -10.34
C ALA A 470 -35.50 8.22 -11.28
N PRO A 471 -36.46 7.42 -10.76
CA PRO A 471 -37.36 6.65 -11.60
C PRO A 471 -38.12 7.54 -12.61
N TYR A 472 -38.01 7.25 -13.89
CA TYR A 472 -38.68 7.99 -14.95
C TYR A 472 -40.16 7.64 -14.99
N THR A 473 -41.01 8.62 -14.96
CA THR A 473 -42.50 8.48 -15.01
C THR A 473 -43.15 9.27 -16.17
N GLY A 474 -42.35 9.99 -16.94
CA GLY A 474 -42.81 10.72 -18.14
C GLY A 474 -43.13 9.81 -19.34
N THR A 475 -43.55 10.39 -20.45
CA THR A 475 -43.89 9.71 -21.71
C THR A 475 -43.03 10.18 -22.86
#